data_c4b7003ed6e953731e86d6290f78c8b9
#
_entry.id   c4b7003ed6e953731e86d6290f78c8b9
#
_cell.length_a   1.000
_cell.length_b   1.000
_cell.length_c   1.000
_cell.angle_alpha   90.00
_cell.angle_beta   90.00
_cell.angle_gamma   90.00
#
_symmetry.space_group_name_H-M   'P 1'
#
loop_
_entity.id
_entity.type
_entity.pdbx_description
1 polymer ?
#
loop_
_entity_poly.entity_id
_entity_poly.type
_entity_poly.pdbx_seq_one_letter_code
_entity_poly.pdbx_strand_id
1 'polypeptide(L)'
;MSDVICGGWTKTKKADEQTQKICENVKNQVEEEPQKNYAEFHAVEYRSQVVAGINYLIKVHVGGTNYLHLMVFHKLPCNAGQEVVTGVQEHHHKDDPLVPF
;
A
#
# COMPACT_ATOMS: atom_id res chain seq x y z
N MET A 1 -21.99 8.66 -3.94
CA MET A 1 -21.03 9.60 -4.46
C MET A 1 -19.61 9.08 -4.32
N SER A 2 -18.83 9.30 -5.32
CA SER A 2 -17.47 8.80 -5.32
C SER A 2 -16.58 9.66 -4.42
N ASP A 3 -15.75 9.03 -3.60
CA ASP A 3 -14.72 9.71 -2.83
C ASP A 3 -13.48 9.98 -3.65
N VAL A 4 -13.47 9.49 -4.89
CA VAL A 4 -12.28 9.56 -5.73
C VAL A 4 -12.36 10.80 -6.61
N ILE A 5 -11.40 11.67 -6.45
CA ILE A 5 -11.25 12.87 -7.26
C ILE A 5 -9.99 12.68 -8.07
N CYS A 6 -10.08 12.86 -9.40
CA CYS A 6 -8.90 12.73 -10.25
C CYS A 6 -7.80 13.66 -9.73
N GLY A 7 -6.63 13.12 -9.42
CA GLY A 7 -5.53 13.85 -8.84
C GLY A 7 -5.57 13.99 -7.32
N GLY A 8 -6.69 13.62 -6.67
CA GLY A 8 -6.82 13.71 -5.22
C GLY A 8 -6.86 12.35 -4.56
N TRP A 9 -6.45 12.29 -3.30
CA TRP A 9 -6.48 11.05 -2.51
C TRP A 9 -7.83 10.84 -1.86
N THR A 10 -8.26 9.58 -1.78
CA THR A 10 -9.48 9.25 -1.03
C THR A 10 -9.22 9.40 0.46
N LYS A 11 -10.30 9.34 1.25
CA LYS A 11 -10.16 9.12 2.69
C LYS A 11 -9.53 7.76 2.94
N THR A 12 -9.05 7.58 4.17
CA THR A 12 -8.56 6.28 4.60
C THR A 12 -9.72 5.30 4.69
N LYS A 13 -9.54 4.14 4.08
CA LYS A 13 -10.54 3.07 4.05
C LYS A 13 -9.93 1.79 4.61
N LYS A 14 -10.78 0.91 5.08
CA LYS A 14 -10.37 -0.40 5.54
C LYS A 14 -9.84 -1.20 4.36
N ALA A 15 -8.73 -1.91 4.57
CA ALA A 15 -8.16 -2.75 3.53
C ALA A 15 -9.15 -3.84 3.14
N ASP A 16 -9.16 -4.17 1.87
CA ASP A 16 -10.02 -5.21 1.33
C ASP A 16 -9.16 -6.31 0.69
N GLU A 17 -9.80 -7.27 0.09
CA GLU A 17 -9.14 -8.40 -0.56
C GLU A 17 -8.18 -7.95 -1.64
N GLN A 18 -8.59 -6.96 -2.41
CA GLN A 18 -7.75 -6.44 -3.49
C GLN A 18 -6.50 -5.76 -2.95
N THR A 19 -6.64 -4.99 -1.87
CA THR A 19 -5.51 -4.32 -1.23
C THR A 19 -4.53 -5.37 -0.67
N GLN A 20 -5.06 -6.41 -0.05
CA GLN A 20 -4.22 -7.50 0.46
C GLN A 20 -3.47 -8.19 -0.68
N LYS A 21 -4.13 -8.39 -1.80
CA LYS A 21 -3.51 -9.02 -2.95
C LYS A 21 -2.39 -8.18 -3.53
N ILE A 22 -2.58 -6.86 -3.57
CA ILE A 22 -1.53 -5.94 -4.00
C ILE A 22 -0.32 -6.07 -3.08
N CYS A 23 -0.55 -6.12 -1.76
CA CYS A 23 0.52 -6.28 -0.79
C CYS A 23 1.28 -7.57 -1.02
N GLU A 24 0.58 -8.67 -1.26
CA GLU A 24 1.22 -9.95 -1.51
C GLU A 24 2.06 -9.92 -2.79
N ASN A 25 1.56 -9.25 -3.81
CA ASN A 25 2.27 -9.16 -5.09
C ASN A 25 3.55 -8.35 -4.98
N VAL A 26 3.60 -7.35 -4.11
CA VAL A 26 4.76 -6.48 -4.00
C VAL A 26 5.66 -6.81 -2.82
N LYS A 27 5.31 -7.81 -2.04
CA LYS A 27 6.08 -8.16 -0.84
C LYS A 27 7.57 -8.36 -1.16
N ASN A 28 7.87 -9.05 -2.26
CA ASN A 28 9.25 -9.29 -2.66
C ASN A 28 9.99 -8.00 -2.96
N GLN A 29 9.33 -7.01 -3.53
CA GLN A 29 9.94 -5.72 -3.79
C GLN A 29 10.28 -4.98 -2.50
N VAL A 30 9.44 -5.13 -1.49
CA VAL A 30 9.65 -4.51 -0.17
C VAL A 30 10.76 -5.22 0.57
N GLU A 31 10.85 -6.53 0.42
CA GLU A 31 11.86 -7.37 1.08
C GLU A 31 13.08 -7.60 0.20
N GLU A 32 13.51 -6.58 -0.54
CA GLU A 32 14.66 -6.71 -1.43
C GLU A 32 15.91 -7.15 -0.71
N GLU A 33 16.11 -6.65 0.50
CA GLU A 33 17.27 -6.99 1.29
C GLU A 33 17.03 -8.27 2.09
N PRO A 34 18.00 -9.17 2.16
CA PRO A 34 17.81 -10.42 2.89
C PRO A 34 17.39 -10.24 4.36
N GLN A 35 17.77 -9.12 4.98
CA GLN A 35 17.43 -8.85 6.36
C GLN A 35 15.97 -8.43 6.53
N LYS A 36 15.32 -8.01 5.47
CA LYS A 36 13.95 -7.50 5.52
C LYS A 36 12.99 -8.60 5.14
N ASN A 37 12.82 -9.53 6.05
CA ASN A 37 11.94 -10.67 5.84
C ASN A 37 10.84 -10.62 6.90
N TYR A 38 9.66 -10.19 6.49
CA TYR A 38 8.55 -9.97 7.42
C TYR A 38 7.75 -11.25 7.62
N ALA A 39 7.54 -11.61 8.89
CA ALA A 39 6.73 -12.77 9.23
C ALA A 39 5.26 -12.55 8.90
N GLU A 40 4.82 -11.32 9.03
CA GLU A 40 3.46 -10.91 8.66
C GLU A 40 3.52 -9.81 7.64
N PHE A 41 2.56 -9.78 6.73
CA PHE A 41 2.46 -8.73 5.72
C PHE A 41 0.99 -8.56 5.38
N HIS A 42 0.27 -7.89 6.29
CA HIS A 42 -1.17 -7.82 6.26
C HIS A 42 -1.66 -6.39 6.07
N ALA A 43 -2.40 -6.15 4.99
CA ALA A 43 -2.96 -4.82 4.73
C ALA A 43 -4.02 -4.49 5.76
N VAL A 44 -3.97 -3.27 6.31
CA VAL A 44 -4.87 -2.82 7.36
C VAL A 44 -5.81 -1.75 6.85
N GLU A 45 -5.25 -0.72 6.23
CA GLU A 45 -6.01 0.41 5.68
C GLU A 45 -5.30 0.93 4.46
N TYR A 46 -6.03 1.69 3.65
CA TYR A 46 -5.43 2.25 2.46
C TYR A 46 -6.11 3.54 2.03
N ARG A 47 -5.42 4.29 1.20
CA ARG A 47 -5.96 5.43 0.44
C ARG A 47 -5.55 5.22 -1.01
N SER A 48 -6.29 5.78 -1.93
CA SER A 48 -5.95 5.67 -3.34
C SER A 48 -6.10 7.00 -4.06
N GLN A 49 -5.40 7.13 -5.18
CA GLN A 49 -5.42 8.33 -6.02
C GLN A 49 -5.46 7.88 -7.47
N VAL A 50 -6.44 8.37 -8.21
CA VAL A 50 -6.55 8.04 -9.63
C VAL A 50 -5.71 9.03 -10.42
N VAL A 51 -4.80 8.48 -11.21
CA VAL A 51 -3.93 9.25 -12.11
C VAL A 51 -3.94 8.52 -13.45
N ALA A 52 -2.83 8.42 -14.14
CA ALA A 52 -2.75 7.57 -15.33
C ALA A 52 -2.57 6.09 -14.91
N GLY A 53 -3.26 5.71 -13.89
CA GLY A 53 -3.21 4.46 -13.18
C GLY A 53 -3.80 4.72 -11.82
N ILE A 54 -3.43 3.94 -10.82
CA ILE A 54 -3.88 4.15 -9.44
C ILE A 54 -2.69 4.09 -8.50
N ASN A 55 -2.51 5.13 -7.71
CA ASN A 55 -1.56 5.11 -6.59
C ASN A 55 -2.29 4.61 -5.37
N TYR A 56 -1.70 3.65 -4.68
CA TYR A 56 -2.20 3.14 -3.40
C TYR A 56 -1.22 3.51 -2.30
N LEU A 57 -1.76 3.98 -1.19
CA LEU A 57 -1.00 4.22 0.02
C LEU A 57 -1.56 3.26 1.06
N ILE A 58 -0.78 2.27 1.47
CA ILE A 58 -1.28 1.14 2.24
C ILE A 58 -0.54 1.04 3.57
N LYS A 59 -1.30 0.91 4.65
CA LYS A 59 -0.75 0.58 5.95
C LYS A 59 -0.69 -0.93 6.07
N VAL A 60 0.50 -1.46 6.31
CA VAL A 60 0.74 -2.91 6.38
C VAL A 60 1.26 -3.27 7.76
N HIS A 61 0.59 -4.23 8.40
CA HIS A 61 1.05 -4.80 9.67
C HIS A 61 2.10 -5.86 9.38
N VAL A 62 3.27 -5.69 9.96
CA VAL A 62 4.40 -6.58 9.69
C VAL A 62 4.88 -7.33 10.93
N GLY A 63 4.06 -7.36 11.96
CA GLY A 63 4.32 -8.10 13.20
C GLY A 63 4.42 -7.19 14.41
N GLY A 64 3.95 -7.68 15.55
CA GLY A 64 3.99 -6.94 16.81
C GLY A 64 3.33 -5.57 16.70
N THR A 65 4.07 -4.52 17.04
CA THR A 65 3.58 -3.14 16.95
C THR A 65 4.13 -2.44 15.71
N ASN A 66 4.74 -3.18 14.80
CA ASN A 66 5.41 -2.60 13.64
C ASN A 66 4.49 -2.53 12.44
N TYR A 67 4.47 -1.37 11.79
CA TYR A 67 3.67 -1.11 10.60
C TYR A 67 4.54 -0.41 9.57
N LEU A 68 4.23 -0.66 8.29
CA LEU A 68 4.84 0.07 7.17
C LEU A 68 3.77 0.89 6.49
N HIS A 69 4.18 1.99 5.89
CA HIS A 69 3.35 2.67 4.91
C HIS A 69 3.99 2.45 3.55
N LEU A 70 3.23 1.87 2.62
CA LEU A 70 3.71 1.58 1.27
C LEU A 70 3.04 2.48 0.27
N MET A 71 3.82 2.97 -0.67
CA MET A 71 3.28 3.64 -1.85
C MET A 71 3.46 2.69 -3.04
N VAL A 72 2.36 2.31 -3.67
CA VAL A 72 2.36 1.35 -4.77
C VAL A 72 1.64 1.95 -5.96
N PHE A 73 2.24 1.87 -7.13
CA PHE A 73 1.61 2.30 -8.37
C PHE A 73 1.08 1.09 -9.13
N HIS A 74 -0.18 1.16 -9.51
CA HIS A 74 -0.84 0.13 -10.32
C HIS A 74 -1.14 0.73 -11.69
N LYS A 75 -0.48 0.20 -12.70
CA LYS A 75 -0.57 0.71 -14.07
C LYS A 75 -1.88 0.29 -14.74
N LEU A 76 -2.47 1.20 -15.51
CA LEU A 76 -3.65 0.92 -16.33
C LEU A 76 -3.27 0.88 -17.80
N PRO A 77 -3.98 0.10 -18.64
CA PRO A 77 -5.02 -0.86 -18.27
C PRO A 77 -4.45 -1.97 -17.39
N CYS A 78 -5.32 -2.51 -16.53
CA CYS A 78 -4.89 -3.46 -15.53
C CYS A 78 -4.45 -4.77 -16.15
N ASN A 79 -3.17 -5.03 -16.10
CA ASN A 79 -2.65 -6.36 -16.33
C ASN A 79 -2.25 -6.89 -14.96
N ALA A 80 -2.61 -8.12 -14.66
CA ALA A 80 -2.30 -8.72 -13.38
C ALA A 80 -0.80 -8.62 -13.11
N GLY A 81 -0.43 -8.21 -11.91
CA GLY A 81 0.95 -8.16 -11.51
C GLY A 81 1.72 -6.91 -11.92
N GLN A 82 1.02 -5.90 -12.42
CA GLN A 82 1.66 -4.65 -12.84
C GLN A 82 1.69 -3.63 -11.71
N GLU A 83 2.08 -4.06 -10.52
CA GLU A 83 2.24 -3.16 -9.37
C GLU A 83 3.71 -2.91 -9.11
N VAL A 84 4.05 -1.65 -8.82
CA VAL A 84 5.42 -1.25 -8.54
C VAL A 84 5.44 -0.46 -7.24
N VAL A 85 6.31 -0.84 -6.31
CA VAL A 85 6.51 -0.09 -5.08
C VAL A 85 7.31 1.15 -5.41
N THR A 86 6.74 2.31 -5.10
CA THR A 86 7.41 3.59 -5.34
C THR A 86 7.94 4.22 -4.08
N GLY A 87 7.53 3.72 -2.92
CA GLY A 87 8.06 4.23 -1.65
C GLY A 87 7.68 3.33 -0.49
N VAL A 88 8.53 3.31 0.52
CA VAL A 88 8.32 2.55 1.77
C VAL A 88 8.73 3.43 2.93
N GLN A 89 7.84 3.56 3.91
CA GLN A 89 8.19 4.17 5.20
C GLN A 89 8.08 3.11 6.27
N GLU A 90 9.17 2.90 7.00
CA GLU A 90 9.24 1.92 8.07
C GLU A 90 8.94 2.56 9.43
N HIS A 91 8.75 1.73 10.43
CA HIS A 91 8.63 2.15 11.83
C HIS A 91 7.41 3.01 12.13
N HIS A 92 6.32 2.71 11.45
CA HIS A 92 5.04 3.33 11.77
C HIS A 92 4.31 2.53 12.85
N HIS A 93 3.28 3.15 13.42
CA HIS A 93 2.44 2.54 14.44
C HIS A 93 1.01 2.45 13.93
N LYS A 94 0.20 1.67 14.62
CA LYS A 94 -1.17 1.39 14.22
C LYS A 94 -1.98 2.67 13.95
N ASP A 95 -1.82 3.67 14.79
CA ASP A 95 -2.64 4.88 14.72
C ASP A 95 -2.02 6.01 13.91
N ASP A 96 -0.88 5.79 13.30
CA ASP A 96 -0.25 6.81 12.47
C ASP A 96 -1.13 7.07 11.24
N PRO A 97 -1.44 8.32 10.92
CA PRO A 97 -2.27 8.60 9.74
C PRO A 97 -1.52 8.26 8.46
N LEU A 98 -2.28 7.82 7.45
CA LEU A 98 -1.73 7.59 6.12
C LEU A 98 -1.60 8.92 5.40
N VAL A 99 -0.39 9.42 5.35
CA VAL A 99 -0.07 10.71 4.71
C VAL A 99 0.78 10.44 3.49
N PRO A 100 0.37 10.91 2.30
CA PRO A 100 1.17 10.71 1.09
C PRO A 100 2.59 11.24 1.23
N PHE A 101 3.53 10.51 0.63
CA PHE A 101 4.93 10.87 0.74
C PHE A 101 5.68 10.65 -0.58
#